data_a4deb268db2e4799c00027ac773beb65
#
_entry.id   a4deb268db2e4799c00027ac773beb65
#
_cell.length_a   1.000
_cell.length_b   1.000
_cell.length_c   1.000
_cell.angle_alpha   90.00
_cell.angle_beta   90.00
_cell.angle_gamma   90.00
#
_symmetry.space_group_name_H-M   'P 1'
#
loop_
_entity.id
_entity.type
_entity.pdbx_description
1 polymer ?
#
loop_
_entity_poly.entity_id
_entity_poly.type
_entity_poly.pdbx_seq_one_letter_code
_entity_poly.pdbx_strand_id
1 'polypeptide(L)'
;MEKIMILTCSAHISGKAKIHPTVSFSHGGIGVVINPAAEVGEYCIINNKVTLGNGFPHEGAPKLGEHVYVGTGAFLGGGYYGI
;
A
#
# COMPACT_ATOMS: atom_id res chain seq x y z
N MET A 1 -3.06 -3.33 -19.02
CA MET A 1 -3.47 -1.93 -19.05
C MET A 1 -3.29 -1.30 -17.67
N GLU A 2 -2.70 -0.14 -17.70
CA GLU A 2 -2.46 0.59 -16.48
C GLU A 2 -3.66 1.45 -16.13
N LYS A 3 -4.04 1.45 -14.86
CA LYS A 3 -5.11 2.33 -14.41
C LYS A 3 -4.90 2.67 -12.95
N ILE A 4 -5.46 3.79 -12.57
CA ILE A 4 -5.45 4.23 -11.19
C ILE A 4 -6.79 3.87 -10.59
N MET A 5 -6.75 3.16 -9.49
CA MET A 5 -7.96 2.88 -8.73
C MET A 5 -8.21 4.06 -7.81
N ILE A 6 -9.36 4.68 -8.02
CA ILE A 6 -9.79 5.75 -7.13
C ILE A 6 -10.97 5.19 -6.36
N LEU A 7 -10.72 4.86 -5.12
CA LEU A 7 -11.77 4.43 -4.23
C LEU A 7 -12.49 5.66 -3.70
N THR A 8 -13.65 5.47 -3.11
CA THR A 8 -14.34 6.60 -2.52
C THR A 8 -13.41 7.29 -1.54
N CYS A 9 -13.51 8.60 -1.43
CA CYS A 9 -12.81 9.36 -0.41
C CYS A 9 -11.29 9.43 -0.59
N SER A 10 -10.83 9.69 -1.79
CA SER A 10 -9.46 10.12 -2.04
C SER A 10 -8.39 9.04 -1.94
N ALA A 11 -8.69 7.80 -2.18
CA ALA A 11 -7.64 6.80 -2.28
C ALA A 11 -7.02 6.82 -3.68
N HIS A 12 -5.70 6.71 -3.73
CA HIS A 12 -4.96 6.64 -4.99
C HIS A 12 -4.11 5.39 -4.99
N ILE A 13 -4.58 4.37 -5.67
CA ILE A 13 -3.88 3.09 -5.77
C ILE A 13 -3.61 2.81 -7.23
N SER A 14 -2.33 2.84 -7.60
CA SER A 14 -1.95 2.61 -8.99
C SER A 14 -2.23 1.16 -9.40
N GLY A 15 -2.76 0.99 -10.62
CA GLY A 15 -2.93 -0.34 -11.17
C GLY A 15 -1.63 -1.07 -11.44
N LYS A 16 -0.49 -0.39 -11.36
CA LYS A 16 0.82 -1.03 -11.49
C LYS A 16 1.31 -1.66 -10.18
N ALA A 17 0.78 -1.25 -9.05
CA ALA A 17 1.19 -1.83 -7.79
C ALA A 17 0.79 -3.30 -7.73
N LYS A 18 1.66 -4.12 -7.16
CA LYS A 18 1.38 -5.55 -7.04
C LYS A 18 0.73 -5.81 -5.70
N ILE A 19 -0.59 -5.84 -5.69
CA ILE A 19 -1.37 -6.04 -4.48
C ILE A 19 -2.08 -7.37 -4.57
N HIS A 20 -1.77 -8.27 -3.65
CA HIS A 20 -2.41 -9.57 -3.68
C HIS A 20 -3.91 -9.43 -3.45
N PRO A 21 -4.73 -10.26 -4.13
CA PRO A 21 -6.20 -10.13 -4.00
C PRO A 21 -6.75 -10.31 -2.59
N THR A 22 -5.99 -10.93 -1.69
CA THR A 22 -6.43 -11.14 -0.31
C THR A 22 -6.22 -9.92 0.58
N VAL A 23 -5.58 -8.87 0.07
CA VAL A 23 -5.33 -7.66 0.87
C VAL A 23 -6.65 -6.96 1.18
N SER A 24 -6.80 -6.55 2.43
CA SER A 24 -7.98 -5.81 2.88
C SER A 24 -7.63 -4.37 3.15
N PHE A 25 -8.55 -3.48 2.76
CA PHE A 25 -8.42 -2.06 3.05
C PHE A 25 -9.49 -1.67 4.05
N SER A 26 -9.09 -1.31 5.25
CA SER A 26 -10.03 -0.88 6.27
C SER A 26 -10.60 0.50 5.91
N HIS A 27 -11.84 0.73 6.31
CA HIS A 27 -12.52 2.01 6.09
C HIS A 27 -12.58 2.42 4.62
N GLY A 28 -12.70 1.43 3.72
CA GLY A 28 -12.83 1.71 2.29
C GLY A 28 -11.59 2.30 1.64
N GLY A 29 -10.45 2.26 2.33
CA GLY A 29 -9.21 2.78 1.77
C GLY A 29 -9.12 4.30 1.77
N ILE A 30 -9.89 4.98 2.61
CA ILE A 30 -9.88 6.45 2.66
C ILE A 30 -8.47 6.99 2.84
N GLY A 31 -8.06 7.86 1.92
CA GLY A 31 -6.76 8.53 2.01
C GLY A 31 -5.55 7.64 1.80
N VAL A 32 -5.72 6.42 1.32
CA VAL A 32 -4.60 5.53 1.04
C VAL A 32 -3.93 5.93 -0.27
N VAL A 33 -2.61 5.97 -0.25
CA VAL A 33 -1.80 6.25 -1.43
C VAL A 33 -0.78 5.14 -1.57
N ILE A 34 -0.74 4.50 -2.74
CA ILE A 34 0.18 3.39 -2.96
C ILE A 34 1.00 3.65 -4.22
N ASN A 35 2.32 3.66 -4.03
CA ASN A 35 3.28 3.86 -5.11
C ASN A 35 3.13 2.74 -6.16
N PRO A 36 3.25 3.07 -7.46
CA PRO A 36 3.13 2.06 -8.52
C PRO A 36 4.08 0.88 -8.40
N ALA A 37 5.23 1.06 -7.77
CA ALA A 37 6.21 -0.01 -7.62
C ALA A 37 6.06 -0.78 -6.31
N ALA A 38 5.08 -0.46 -5.48
CA ALA A 38 4.88 -1.15 -4.20
C ALA A 38 4.37 -2.56 -4.41
N GLU A 39 4.70 -3.43 -3.45
CA GLU A 39 4.21 -4.81 -3.45
C GLU A 39 3.60 -5.10 -2.10
N VAL A 40 2.41 -5.70 -2.10
CA VAL A 40 1.70 -6.04 -0.87
C VAL A 40 1.32 -7.51 -0.94
N GLY A 41 1.85 -8.29 -0.02
CA GLY A 41 1.68 -9.73 -0.02
C GLY A 41 0.33 -10.19 0.54
N GLU A 42 0.19 -11.51 0.69
CA GLU A 42 -1.08 -12.11 1.06
C GLU A 42 -1.57 -11.68 2.43
N TYR A 43 -2.85 -11.48 2.53
CA TYR A 43 -3.55 -11.24 3.80
C TYR A 43 -3.04 -10.05 4.60
N CYS A 44 -2.46 -9.06 3.92
CA CYS A 44 -2.12 -7.81 4.57
C CYS A 44 -3.37 -6.99 4.81
N ILE A 45 -3.32 -6.14 5.83
CA ILE A 45 -4.41 -5.21 6.15
C ILE A 45 -3.84 -3.80 6.10
N ILE A 46 -4.41 -2.98 5.24
CA ILE A 46 -3.98 -1.59 5.07
C ILE A 46 -5.09 -0.70 5.62
N ASN A 47 -4.77 0.07 6.63
CA ASN A 47 -5.76 0.97 7.22
C ASN A 47 -5.82 2.29 6.45
N ASN A 48 -6.78 3.12 6.81
CA ASN A 48 -6.98 4.39 6.15
C ASN A 48 -5.79 5.32 6.33
N LYS A 49 -5.61 6.23 5.39
CA LYS A 49 -4.56 7.26 5.38
C LYS A 49 -3.14 6.68 5.39
N VAL A 50 -2.97 5.45 4.96
CA VAL A 50 -1.65 4.84 4.82
C VAL A 50 -1.03 5.29 3.51
N THR A 51 0.26 5.58 3.54
CA THR A 51 1.02 5.89 2.33
C THR A 51 2.13 4.87 2.17
N LEU A 52 2.08 4.13 1.07
CA LEU A 52 3.20 3.29 0.64
C LEU A 52 3.94 4.07 -0.41
N GLY A 53 4.93 4.81 0.02
CA GLY A 53 5.60 5.79 -0.80
C GLY A 53 6.97 5.34 -1.26
N ASN A 54 7.72 6.30 -1.77
CA ASN A 54 9.09 6.08 -2.21
C ASN A 54 9.94 6.92 -1.26
N GLY A 55 10.60 6.29 -0.34
CA GLY A 55 11.13 7.02 0.79
C GLY A 55 12.62 6.93 0.99
N PHE A 56 13.20 8.10 1.27
CA PHE A 56 14.52 8.21 1.82
C PHE A 56 14.52 7.64 3.24
N PRO A 57 15.60 6.99 3.70
CA PRO A 57 16.88 6.81 2.99
C PRO A 57 16.93 5.59 2.07
N HIS A 58 15.90 4.78 2.05
CA HIS A 58 15.87 3.58 1.24
C HIS A 58 15.12 3.86 -0.04
N GLU A 59 15.81 3.78 -1.16
CA GLU A 59 15.19 4.02 -2.46
C GLU A 59 14.25 2.89 -2.82
N GLY A 60 13.29 3.22 -3.68
CA GLY A 60 12.33 2.27 -4.15
C GLY A 60 11.07 2.26 -3.30
N ALA A 61 10.11 1.48 -3.73
CA ALA A 61 8.84 1.39 -3.04
C ALA A 61 8.86 0.26 -2.02
N PRO A 62 7.99 0.32 -1.03
CA PRO A 62 7.98 -0.70 0.01
C PRO A 62 7.44 -2.04 -0.51
N LYS A 63 7.94 -3.11 0.05
CA LYS A 63 7.46 -4.47 -0.22
C LYS A 63 7.02 -5.08 1.09
N LEU A 64 5.74 -5.39 1.18
CA LEU A 64 5.17 -6.00 2.36
C LEU A 64 5.05 -7.50 2.16
N GLY A 65 5.49 -8.26 3.14
CA GLY A 65 5.35 -9.70 3.13
C GLY A 65 3.91 -10.12 3.40
N GLU A 66 3.75 -11.31 4.00
CA GLU A 66 2.41 -11.83 4.30
C GLU A 66 1.95 -11.33 5.65
N HIS A 67 0.64 -11.15 5.80
CA HIS A 67 0.01 -10.85 7.08
C HIS A 67 0.55 -9.60 7.78
N VAL A 68 0.96 -8.61 7.00
CA VAL A 68 1.42 -7.35 7.58
C VAL A 68 0.22 -6.46 7.86
N TYR A 69 0.17 -5.92 9.06
CA TYR A 69 -0.86 -4.97 9.45
C TYR A 69 -0.27 -3.57 9.45
N VAL A 70 -0.84 -2.69 8.65
CA VAL A 70 -0.35 -1.31 8.55
C VAL A 70 -1.37 -0.40 9.21
N GLY A 71 -0.98 0.23 10.30
CA GLY A 71 -1.90 1.05 11.08
C GLY A 71 -2.25 2.37 10.40
N THR A 72 -3.33 2.97 10.85
CA THR A 72 -3.84 4.22 10.32
C THR A 72 -2.78 5.30 10.30
N GLY A 73 -2.66 5.97 9.16
CA GLY A 73 -1.76 7.11 9.03
C GLY A 73 -0.30 6.75 8.84
N ALA A 74 0.05 5.48 8.76
CA ALA A 74 1.44 5.09 8.63
C ALA A 74 2.01 5.49 7.27
N PHE A 75 3.29 5.84 7.26
CA PHE A 75 4.03 6.06 6.03
C PHE A 75 5.14 5.01 5.95
N LEU A 76 5.14 4.24 4.88
CA LEU A 76 6.19 3.26 4.64
C LEU A 76 6.98 3.67 3.41
N GLY A 77 8.27 3.91 3.60
CA GLY A 77 9.19 4.17 2.51
C GLY A 77 9.73 2.88 1.95
N GLY A 78 10.82 2.95 1.18
CA GLY A 78 11.41 1.77 0.57
C GLY A 78 11.91 0.77 1.60
N GLY A 79 11.94 -0.49 1.22
CA GLY A 79 12.42 -1.54 2.08
C GLY A 79 11.42 -2.68 2.20
N TYR A 80 11.81 -3.72 2.91
CA TYR A 80 10.97 -4.88 3.10
C TYR A 80 10.36 -4.85 4.50
N TYR A 81 9.06 -5.09 4.57
CA TYR A 81 8.31 -5.13 5.82
C TYR A 81 7.67 -6.50 5.95
N GLY A 82 7.93 -7.17 7.05
CA GLY A 82 7.41 -8.50 7.27
C GLY A 82 8.43 -9.34 8.03
N ILE A 83 8.18 -10.62 8.04
CA ILE A 83 9.04 -11.57 8.74
C ILE A 83 9.86 -12.36 7.74
#